data_7f9b266a13d09fd79bca908b61a29e73
#
_entry.id   7f9b266a13d09fd79bca908b61a29e73
#
_cell.length_a   1.000
_cell.length_b   1.000
_cell.length_c   1.000
_cell.angle_alpha   90.00
_cell.angle_beta   90.00
_cell.angle_gamma   90.00
#
_symmetry.space_group_name_H-M   'P 1'
#
loop_
_entity.id
_entity.type
_entity.pdbx_description
1 polymer ?
#
loop_
_entity_poly.entity_id
_entity_poly.type
_entity_poly.pdbx_seq_one_letter_code
_entity_poly.pdbx_strand_id
1 'polypeptide(L)'
;MSNLVKRAIFGSLYVGLILAALLLREHLVYMIVFGLLAFLGTWEWSNLVSTHRLFPLRRIFDATAAVYLFWATHEIADKGIAYAAFLVPYAGYLLYILVRSIYSERQAMPTDLAKVIFGQIYVGGFLSIANIFYTDTDTSIILLTIFVSIWANDTGAYLAGSTLGRHKLFPSVSPKKSWEGFLGGLIAAVVATGLLLGWEQCYIGVIISIAATWGDLF
;
A
#
# COMPACT_ATOMS: atom_id res chain seq x y z
N MET A 1 4.53 22.24 -19.36
CA MET A 1 5.25 21.63 -18.23
C MET A 1 5.89 20.33 -18.69
N SER A 2 7.19 20.14 -18.43
CA SER A 2 7.88 18.88 -18.76
C SER A 2 7.28 17.72 -17.92
N ASN A 3 7.34 16.49 -18.42
CA ASN A 3 6.85 15.31 -17.72
C ASN A 3 7.55 15.13 -16.36
N LEU A 4 8.81 15.57 -16.23
CA LEU A 4 9.58 15.55 -15.01
C LEU A 4 8.97 16.47 -13.93
N VAL A 5 8.61 17.70 -14.30
CA VAL A 5 8.00 18.68 -13.37
C VAL A 5 6.63 18.18 -12.87
N LYS A 6 5.82 17.60 -13.76
CA LYS A 6 4.53 17.01 -13.35
C LYS A 6 4.75 15.89 -12.31
N ARG A 7 5.67 14.96 -12.58
CA ARG A 7 5.99 13.86 -11.67
C ARG A 7 6.51 14.34 -10.32
N ALA A 8 7.37 15.38 -10.31
CA ALA A 8 7.88 15.96 -9.08
C ALA A 8 6.76 16.61 -8.24
N ILE A 9 5.86 17.39 -8.87
CA ILE A 9 4.74 18.04 -8.18
C ILE A 9 3.78 16.99 -7.59
N PHE A 10 3.34 16.01 -8.39
CA PHE A 10 2.42 14.98 -7.89
C PHE A 10 3.05 14.11 -6.81
N GLY A 11 4.34 13.75 -6.96
CA GLY A 11 5.09 13.01 -5.94
C GLY A 11 5.22 13.79 -4.63
N SER A 12 5.58 15.08 -4.69
CA SER A 12 5.67 15.92 -3.50
C SER A 12 4.30 16.13 -2.84
N LEU A 13 3.23 16.29 -3.62
CA LEU A 13 1.88 16.39 -3.10
C LEU A 13 1.46 15.11 -2.37
N TYR A 14 1.73 13.94 -2.98
CA TYR A 14 1.45 12.64 -2.37
C TYR A 14 2.17 12.45 -1.04
N VAL A 15 3.48 12.70 -1.00
CA VAL A 15 4.28 12.66 0.23
C VAL A 15 3.75 13.64 1.26
N GLY A 16 3.47 14.88 0.85
CA GLY A 16 2.93 15.91 1.73
C GLY A 16 1.57 15.54 2.35
N LEU A 17 0.67 14.92 1.59
CA LEU A 17 -0.63 14.45 2.08
C LEU A 17 -0.47 13.33 3.11
N ILE A 18 0.40 12.36 2.87
CA ILE A 18 0.67 11.28 3.84
C ILE A 18 1.28 11.85 5.11
N LEU A 19 2.30 12.72 4.99
CA LEU A 19 2.92 13.35 6.14
C LEU A 19 1.90 14.20 6.93
N ALA A 20 1.05 14.96 6.26
CA ALA A 20 -0.02 15.71 6.91
C ALA A 20 -0.98 14.78 7.67
N ALA A 21 -1.42 13.69 7.05
CA ALA A 21 -2.30 12.72 7.67
C ALA A 21 -1.71 12.09 8.95
N LEU A 22 -0.40 11.84 8.96
CA LEU A 22 0.28 11.19 10.08
C LEU A 22 0.72 12.19 11.17
N LEU A 23 1.18 13.40 10.79
CA LEU A 23 1.75 14.37 11.72
C LEU A 23 0.70 15.26 12.38
N LEU A 24 -0.37 15.63 11.65
CA LEU A 24 -1.44 16.45 12.21
C LEU A 24 -2.28 15.67 13.23
N ARG A 25 -2.27 14.33 13.14
CA ARG A 25 -3.07 13.43 14.00
C ARG A 25 -4.57 13.75 14.00
N GLU A 26 -5.05 14.42 12.95
CA GLU A 26 -6.45 14.69 12.75
C GLU A 26 -7.12 13.47 12.11
N HIS A 27 -8.00 12.83 12.88
CA HIS A 27 -8.71 11.61 12.46
C HIS A 27 -9.35 11.75 11.08
N LEU A 28 -10.03 12.89 10.80
CA LEU A 28 -10.68 13.12 9.53
C LEU A 28 -9.68 13.16 8.36
N VAL A 29 -8.53 13.80 8.55
CA VAL A 29 -7.49 13.91 7.51
C VAL A 29 -6.91 12.53 7.21
N TYR A 30 -6.61 11.73 8.24
CA TYR A 30 -6.14 10.36 8.09
C TYR A 30 -7.15 9.50 7.31
N MET A 31 -8.42 9.51 7.73
CA MET A 31 -9.49 8.74 7.11
C MET A 31 -9.70 9.12 5.63
N ILE A 32 -9.65 10.41 5.30
CA ILE A 32 -9.79 10.86 3.92
C ILE A 32 -8.59 10.43 3.08
N VAL A 33 -7.36 10.67 3.54
CA VAL A 33 -6.15 10.37 2.76
C VAL A 33 -6.00 8.86 2.54
N PHE A 34 -6.07 8.06 3.60
CA PHE A 34 -5.90 6.61 3.48
C PHE A 34 -7.12 5.92 2.84
N GLY A 35 -8.33 6.42 3.09
CA GLY A 35 -9.52 5.97 2.40
C GLY A 35 -9.45 6.25 0.89
N LEU A 36 -8.94 7.40 0.47
CA LEU A 36 -8.71 7.72 -0.93
C LEU A 36 -7.64 6.81 -1.56
N LEU A 37 -6.57 6.49 -0.82
CA LEU A 37 -5.56 5.53 -1.27
C LEU A 37 -6.15 4.13 -1.45
N ALA A 38 -7.00 3.67 -0.52
CA ALA A 38 -7.71 2.40 -0.62
C ALA A 38 -8.64 2.37 -1.84
N PHE A 39 -9.37 3.46 -2.07
CA PHE A 39 -10.27 3.60 -3.23
C PHE A 39 -9.50 3.56 -4.55
N LEU A 40 -8.53 4.46 -4.72
CA LEU A 40 -7.77 4.60 -5.96
C LEU A 40 -6.92 3.35 -6.25
N GLY A 41 -6.27 2.79 -5.25
CA GLY A 41 -5.47 1.57 -5.41
C GLY A 41 -6.33 0.37 -5.82
N THR A 42 -7.50 0.16 -5.20
CA THR A 42 -8.41 -0.93 -5.57
C THR A 42 -9.05 -0.68 -6.95
N TRP A 43 -9.36 0.57 -7.27
CA TRP A 43 -9.84 0.96 -8.60
C TRP A 43 -8.80 0.66 -9.67
N GLU A 44 -7.54 1.04 -9.46
CA GLU A 44 -6.45 0.79 -10.39
C GLU A 44 -6.16 -0.70 -10.53
N TRP A 45 -6.11 -1.44 -9.41
CA TRP A 45 -6.02 -2.89 -9.43
C TRP A 45 -7.10 -3.52 -10.30
N SER A 46 -8.35 -3.12 -10.11
CA SER A 46 -9.48 -3.61 -10.89
C SER A 46 -9.34 -3.30 -12.38
N ASN A 47 -8.69 -2.18 -12.75
CA ASN A 47 -8.39 -1.85 -14.14
C ASN A 47 -7.30 -2.75 -14.73
N LEU A 48 -6.25 -3.05 -13.97
CA LEU A 48 -5.11 -3.86 -14.42
C LEU A 48 -5.50 -5.32 -14.66
N VAL A 49 -6.27 -5.91 -13.75
CA VAL A 49 -6.60 -7.34 -13.78
C VAL A 49 -7.83 -7.69 -14.61
N SER A 50 -8.63 -6.71 -14.99
CA SER A 50 -9.88 -6.91 -15.72
C SER A 50 -9.61 -7.12 -17.22
N THR A 51 -9.79 -8.33 -17.72
CA THR A 51 -9.68 -8.68 -19.14
C THR A 51 -10.85 -8.17 -20.00
N HIS A 52 -11.94 -7.77 -19.37
CA HIS A 52 -13.11 -7.20 -20.03
C HIS A 52 -13.39 -5.81 -19.48
N ARG A 53 -13.89 -4.89 -20.33
CA ARG A 53 -14.44 -3.60 -19.90
C ARG A 53 -15.66 -3.86 -19.00
N LEU A 54 -15.38 -4.29 -17.77
CA LEU A 54 -16.42 -4.45 -16.77
C LEU A 54 -17.10 -3.10 -16.57
N PHE A 55 -18.39 -3.14 -16.36
CA PHE A 55 -19.18 -1.97 -16.03
C PHE A 55 -18.47 -1.14 -14.95
N PRO A 56 -18.30 0.17 -15.13
CA PRO A 56 -17.63 1.04 -14.16
C PRO A 56 -18.22 0.90 -12.75
N LEU A 57 -19.50 0.57 -12.64
CA LEU A 57 -20.20 0.31 -11.38
C LEU A 57 -19.57 -0.79 -10.52
N ARG A 58 -19.09 -1.88 -11.12
CA ARG A 58 -18.42 -2.95 -10.34
C ARG A 58 -17.13 -2.46 -9.71
N ARG A 59 -16.33 -1.69 -10.45
CA ARG A 59 -15.06 -1.14 -9.95
C ARG A 59 -15.29 -0.18 -8.80
N ILE A 60 -16.33 0.66 -8.92
CA ILE A 60 -16.77 1.56 -7.84
C ILE A 60 -17.16 0.73 -6.61
N PHE A 61 -17.91 -0.35 -6.80
CA PHE A 61 -18.37 -1.20 -5.71
C PHE A 61 -17.18 -1.90 -5.01
N ASP A 62 -16.24 -2.47 -5.78
CA ASP A 62 -15.03 -3.10 -5.25
C ASP A 62 -14.14 -2.08 -4.50
N ALA A 63 -13.96 -0.87 -5.07
CA ALA A 63 -13.20 0.20 -4.44
C ALA A 63 -13.88 0.74 -3.16
N THR A 64 -15.20 0.87 -3.18
CA THR A 64 -15.97 1.30 -1.99
C THR A 64 -15.93 0.25 -0.89
N ALA A 65 -15.91 -1.04 -1.24
CA ALA A 65 -15.77 -2.12 -0.26
C ALA A 65 -14.40 -2.08 0.43
N ALA A 66 -13.32 -1.74 -0.29
CA ALA A 66 -12.00 -1.56 0.30
C ALA A 66 -11.94 -0.35 1.24
N VAL A 67 -12.58 0.76 0.89
CA VAL A 67 -12.73 1.93 1.79
C VAL A 67 -13.52 1.56 3.03
N TYR A 68 -14.59 0.79 2.86
CA TYR A 68 -15.39 0.32 3.99
C TYR A 68 -14.58 -0.59 4.91
N LEU A 69 -13.78 -1.53 4.35
CA LEU A 69 -12.89 -2.38 5.14
C LEU A 69 -11.91 -1.53 5.95
N PHE A 70 -11.29 -0.53 5.31
CA PHE A 70 -10.37 0.39 5.96
C PHE A 70 -11.05 1.14 7.11
N TRP A 71 -12.26 1.66 6.91
CA TRP A 71 -13.04 2.33 7.96
C TRP A 71 -13.41 1.37 9.10
N ALA A 72 -13.94 0.17 8.79
CA ALA A 72 -14.35 -0.79 9.80
C ALA A 72 -13.19 -1.26 10.67
N THR A 73 -12.02 -1.49 10.06
CA THR A 73 -10.81 -1.87 10.80
C THR A 73 -10.27 -0.72 11.66
N HIS A 74 -10.44 0.53 11.21
CA HIS A 74 -10.11 1.70 12.01
C HIS A 74 -10.99 1.77 13.28
N GLU A 75 -12.31 1.61 13.14
CA GLU A 75 -13.24 1.60 14.28
C GLU A 75 -12.92 0.48 15.28
N ILE A 76 -12.47 -0.68 14.78
CA ILE A 76 -12.06 -1.80 15.64
C ILE A 76 -10.74 -1.49 16.35
N ALA A 77 -9.78 -0.88 15.65
CA ALA A 77 -8.50 -0.51 16.23
C ALA A 77 -8.64 0.58 17.30
N ASP A 78 -9.53 1.55 17.06
CA ASP A 78 -9.77 2.68 17.98
C ASP A 78 -10.64 2.29 19.19
N LYS A 79 -11.73 1.53 18.96
CA LYS A 79 -12.75 1.24 19.98
C LYS A 79 -12.67 -0.18 20.57
N GLY A 80 -11.83 -1.02 20.00
CA GLY A 80 -11.59 -2.39 20.44
C GLY A 80 -12.43 -3.45 19.73
N ILE A 81 -12.08 -4.71 19.99
CA ILE A 81 -12.63 -5.89 19.30
C ILE A 81 -14.15 -6.06 19.45
N ALA A 82 -14.76 -5.44 20.44
CA ALA A 82 -16.22 -5.44 20.61
C ALA A 82 -16.95 -4.85 19.37
N TYR A 83 -16.27 -4.01 18.60
CA TYR A 83 -16.79 -3.42 17.37
C TYR A 83 -16.56 -4.27 16.12
N ALA A 84 -16.08 -5.52 16.25
CA ALA A 84 -15.88 -6.44 15.12
C ALA A 84 -17.13 -6.68 14.28
N ALA A 85 -18.32 -6.42 14.82
CA ALA A 85 -19.58 -6.45 14.05
C ALA A 85 -19.59 -5.51 12.83
N PHE A 86 -18.77 -4.46 12.80
CA PHE A 86 -18.58 -3.61 11.62
C PHE A 86 -17.96 -4.35 10.42
N LEU A 87 -17.36 -5.52 10.61
CA LEU A 87 -16.90 -6.34 9.48
C LEU A 87 -18.04 -7.15 8.82
N VAL A 88 -19.23 -7.24 9.41
CA VAL A 88 -20.35 -8.01 8.86
C VAL A 88 -20.77 -7.54 7.47
N PRO A 89 -20.93 -6.23 7.18
CA PRO A 89 -21.24 -5.78 5.83
C PRO A 89 -20.15 -6.14 4.80
N TYR A 90 -18.86 -6.09 5.21
CA TYR A 90 -17.77 -6.51 4.35
C TYR A 90 -17.78 -8.03 4.09
N ALA A 91 -18.08 -8.84 5.10
CA ALA A 91 -18.30 -10.27 4.92
C ALA A 91 -19.49 -10.54 3.96
N GLY A 92 -20.55 -9.75 4.05
CA GLY A 92 -21.67 -9.78 3.10
C GLY A 92 -21.24 -9.44 1.67
N TYR A 93 -20.37 -8.47 1.49
CA TYR A 93 -19.75 -8.16 0.20
C TYR A 93 -18.94 -9.36 -0.34
N LEU A 94 -18.08 -9.98 0.49
CA LEU A 94 -17.31 -11.16 0.08
C LEU A 94 -18.23 -12.32 -0.32
N LEU A 95 -19.29 -12.57 0.46
CA LEU A 95 -20.29 -13.58 0.13
C LEU A 95 -21.00 -13.27 -1.20
N TYR A 96 -21.36 -11.99 -1.43
CA TYR A 96 -21.96 -11.55 -2.69
C TYR A 96 -21.05 -11.86 -3.89
N ILE A 97 -19.74 -11.57 -3.80
CA ILE A 97 -18.81 -11.89 -4.91
C ILE A 97 -18.69 -13.40 -5.13
N LEU A 98 -18.66 -14.19 -4.06
CA LEU A 98 -18.65 -15.67 -4.14
C LEU A 98 -19.91 -16.20 -4.82
N VAL A 99 -21.08 -15.82 -4.34
CA VAL A 99 -22.37 -16.26 -4.91
C VAL A 99 -22.49 -15.83 -6.37
N ARG A 100 -22.19 -14.56 -6.68
CA ARG A 100 -22.21 -14.06 -8.05
C ARG A 100 -21.26 -14.85 -8.96
N SER A 101 -20.11 -15.29 -8.45
CA SER A 101 -19.16 -16.07 -9.23
C SER A 101 -19.74 -17.41 -9.65
N ILE A 102 -20.56 -18.07 -8.83
CA ILE A 102 -21.22 -19.34 -9.14
C ILE A 102 -22.22 -19.20 -10.30
N TYR A 103 -22.90 -18.06 -10.38
CA TYR A 103 -23.90 -17.79 -11.44
C TYR A 103 -23.29 -17.18 -12.71
N SER A 104 -21.99 -17.03 -12.79
CA SER A 104 -21.31 -16.52 -13.99
C SER A 104 -21.00 -17.68 -14.94
N GLU A 105 -21.57 -17.69 -16.14
CA GLU A 105 -21.39 -18.74 -17.17
C GLU A 105 -20.00 -18.77 -17.81
N ARG A 106 -19.04 -18.01 -17.32
CA ARG A 106 -17.72 -17.85 -17.93
C ARG A 106 -16.69 -18.86 -17.41
N GLN A 107 -16.01 -19.56 -18.32
CA GLN A 107 -14.88 -20.47 -18.01
C GLN A 107 -13.71 -19.81 -17.25
N ALA A 108 -13.61 -18.48 -17.27
CA ALA A 108 -12.58 -17.70 -16.57
C ALA A 108 -12.91 -17.36 -15.11
N MET A 109 -14.02 -17.86 -14.59
CA MET A 109 -14.63 -17.53 -13.31
C MET A 109 -13.71 -17.66 -12.08
N PRO A 110 -12.95 -18.75 -11.89
CA PRO A 110 -12.08 -18.87 -10.71
C PRO A 110 -10.96 -17.84 -10.69
N THR A 111 -10.41 -17.51 -11.86
CA THR A 111 -9.32 -16.53 -11.98
C THR A 111 -9.81 -15.11 -11.73
N ASP A 112 -10.99 -14.74 -12.20
CA ASP A 112 -11.54 -13.40 -11.97
C ASP A 112 -11.93 -13.19 -10.50
N LEU A 113 -12.48 -14.23 -9.85
CA LEU A 113 -12.75 -14.21 -8.42
C LEU A 113 -11.47 -14.05 -7.61
N ALA A 114 -10.44 -14.86 -7.91
CA ALA A 114 -9.15 -14.81 -7.24
C ALA A 114 -8.52 -13.42 -7.37
N LYS A 115 -8.58 -12.78 -8.54
CA LYS A 115 -8.07 -11.43 -8.79
C LYS A 115 -8.78 -10.38 -7.94
N VAL A 116 -10.11 -10.45 -7.80
CA VAL A 116 -10.88 -9.52 -6.98
C VAL A 116 -10.53 -9.70 -5.50
N ILE A 117 -10.55 -10.94 -4.99
CA ILE A 117 -10.21 -11.23 -3.59
C ILE A 117 -8.77 -10.82 -3.30
N PHE A 118 -7.82 -11.13 -4.19
CA PHE A 118 -6.44 -10.73 -4.03
C PHE A 118 -6.30 -9.20 -3.95
N GLY A 119 -7.00 -8.44 -4.81
CA GLY A 119 -6.98 -6.99 -4.75
C GLY A 119 -7.55 -6.42 -3.45
N GLN A 120 -8.62 -7.02 -2.93
CA GLN A 120 -9.19 -6.63 -1.62
C GLN A 120 -8.18 -6.86 -0.48
N ILE A 121 -7.48 -7.99 -0.49
CA ILE A 121 -6.46 -8.29 0.52
C ILE A 121 -5.22 -7.41 0.32
N TYR A 122 -4.73 -7.33 -0.92
CA TYR A 122 -3.46 -6.66 -1.25
C TYR A 122 -3.54 -5.14 -1.08
N VAL A 123 -4.64 -4.51 -1.46
CA VAL A 123 -4.82 -3.06 -1.31
C VAL A 123 -5.58 -2.74 -0.04
N GLY A 124 -6.82 -3.19 0.09
CA GLY A 124 -7.70 -2.87 1.21
C GLY A 124 -7.17 -3.43 2.54
N GLY A 125 -6.77 -4.69 2.56
CA GLY A 125 -6.27 -5.38 3.74
C GLY A 125 -4.94 -4.80 4.25
N PHE A 126 -3.95 -4.61 3.36
CA PHE A 126 -2.66 -4.05 3.78
C PHE A 126 -2.78 -2.60 4.27
N LEU A 127 -3.59 -1.76 3.60
CA LEU A 127 -3.84 -0.41 4.10
C LEU A 127 -4.58 -0.41 5.44
N SER A 128 -5.45 -1.39 5.67
CA SER A 128 -6.16 -1.55 6.93
C SER A 128 -5.25 -1.86 8.12
N ILE A 129 -4.11 -2.51 7.88
CA ILE A 129 -3.09 -2.77 8.93
C ILE A 129 -2.52 -1.44 9.47
N ALA A 130 -2.46 -0.38 8.65
CA ALA A 130 -1.99 0.93 9.10
C ALA A 130 -2.81 1.49 10.27
N ASN A 131 -4.08 1.11 10.40
CA ASN A 131 -4.97 1.55 11.48
C ASN A 131 -4.45 1.11 12.86
N ILE A 132 -3.83 -0.07 12.97
CA ILE A 132 -3.27 -0.60 14.22
C ILE A 132 -2.20 0.35 14.78
N PHE A 133 -1.37 0.91 13.88
CA PHE A 133 -0.31 1.83 14.27
C PHE A 133 -0.81 3.28 14.44
N TYR A 134 -1.86 3.67 13.73
CA TYR A 134 -2.36 5.03 13.78
C TYR A 134 -3.16 5.34 15.04
N THR A 135 -3.99 4.40 15.50
CA THR A 135 -4.87 4.58 16.66
C THR A 135 -4.12 4.57 17.99
N ASP A 136 -3.00 3.88 18.06
CA ASP A 136 -2.13 3.88 19.22
C ASP A 136 -1.09 5.01 19.13
N THR A 137 -1.14 5.93 20.09
CA THR A 137 -0.23 7.09 20.17
C THR A 137 1.23 6.70 20.28
N ASP A 138 1.54 5.60 20.97
CA ASP A 138 2.91 5.16 21.21
C ASP A 138 3.50 4.49 19.96
N THR A 139 2.67 3.90 19.12
CA THR A 139 3.10 3.20 17.90
C THR A 139 2.95 4.01 16.61
N SER A 140 2.32 5.19 16.66
CA SER A 140 2.11 6.04 15.46
C SER A 140 3.41 6.45 14.77
N ILE A 141 4.52 6.57 15.53
CA ILE A 141 5.86 6.83 14.97
C ILE A 141 6.33 5.67 14.08
N ILE A 142 5.87 4.44 14.33
CA ILE A 142 6.22 3.27 13.51
C ILE A 142 5.65 3.44 12.10
N LEU A 143 4.38 3.86 11.98
CA LEU A 143 3.74 4.08 10.69
C LEU A 143 4.46 5.17 9.88
N LEU A 144 4.80 6.29 10.53
CA LEU A 144 5.62 7.35 9.91
C LEU A 144 6.97 6.80 9.45
N THR A 145 7.64 6.00 10.31
CA THR A 145 8.94 5.40 9.99
C THR A 145 8.85 4.46 8.80
N ILE A 146 7.79 3.67 8.67
CA ILE A 146 7.58 2.79 7.51
C ILE A 146 7.58 3.63 6.21
N PHE A 147 6.79 4.71 6.14
CA PHE A 147 6.74 5.54 4.94
C PHE A 147 8.07 6.24 4.66
N VAL A 148 8.68 6.85 5.67
CA VAL A 148 9.98 7.55 5.52
C VAL A 148 11.06 6.57 5.08
N SER A 149 11.09 5.36 5.64
CA SER A 149 12.09 4.35 5.28
C SER A 149 11.89 3.79 3.87
N ILE A 150 10.64 3.65 3.39
CA ILE A 150 10.36 3.31 1.98
C ILE A 150 10.89 4.41 1.06
N TRP A 151 10.61 5.68 1.32
CA TRP A 151 11.11 6.79 0.50
C TRP A 151 12.62 6.93 0.55
N ALA A 152 13.23 6.69 1.72
CA ALA A 152 14.69 6.65 1.86
C ALA A 152 15.30 5.50 1.07
N ASN A 153 14.68 4.30 1.13
CA ASN A 153 15.07 3.14 0.32
C ASN A 153 15.07 3.45 -1.17
N ASP A 154 13.99 4.02 -1.68
CA ASP A 154 13.84 4.31 -3.11
C ASP A 154 14.86 5.36 -3.57
N THR A 155 15.07 6.40 -2.75
CA THR A 155 16.05 7.45 -3.03
C THR A 155 17.46 6.89 -2.99
N GLY A 156 17.81 6.13 -1.95
CA GLY A 156 19.12 5.50 -1.81
C GLY A 156 19.41 4.49 -2.91
N ALA A 157 18.39 3.69 -3.27
CA ALA A 157 18.49 2.74 -4.38
C ALA A 157 18.69 3.43 -5.73
N TYR A 158 18.02 4.53 -5.97
CA TYR A 158 18.18 5.33 -7.19
C TYR A 158 19.58 5.96 -7.25
N LEU A 159 20.05 6.60 -6.18
CA LEU A 159 21.35 7.26 -6.15
C LEU A 159 22.50 6.26 -6.32
N ALA A 160 22.52 5.18 -5.55
CA ALA A 160 23.56 4.17 -5.65
C ALA A 160 23.48 3.39 -6.98
N GLY A 161 22.27 3.03 -7.41
CA GLY A 161 22.06 2.30 -8.67
C GLY A 161 22.44 3.10 -9.91
N SER A 162 22.19 4.43 -9.92
CA SER A 162 22.52 5.29 -11.06
C SER A 162 24.02 5.63 -11.15
N THR A 163 24.73 5.66 -10.02
CA THR A 163 26.17 6.03 -9.98
C THR A 163 27.09 4.82 -9.98
N LEU A 164 26.74 3.77 -9.25
CA LEU A 164 27.58 2.61 -8.99
C LEU A 164 27.06 1.31 -9.63
N GLY A 165 25.80 1.30 -10.14
CA GLY A 165 25.11 0.10 -10.58
C GLY A 165 25.78 -0.62 -11.75
N ARG A 166 26.42 -1.75 -11.47
CA ARG A 166 27.09 -2.63 -12.46
C ARG A 166 26.41 -3.97 -12.60
N HIS A 167 25.99 -4.56 -11.48
CA HIS A 167 25.42 -5.91 -11.43
C HIS A 167 23.90 -5.83 -11.36
N LYS A 168 23.23 -6.37 -12.40
CA LYS A 168 21.75 -6.35 -12.48
C LYS A 168 21.13 -7.27 -11.44
N LEU A 169 20.08 -6.79 -10.74
CA LEU A 169 19.36 -7.55 -9.72
C LEU A 169 18.42 -8.59 -10.35
N PHE A 170 17.52 -8.14 -11.25
CA PHE A 170 16.59 -8.99 -11.98
C PHE A 170 16.44 -8.50 -13.43
N PRO A 171 17.34 -8.94 -14.36
CA PRO A 171 17.34 -8.44 -15.74
C PRO A 171 16.03 -8.67 -16.50
N SER A 172 15.35 -9.80 -16.23
CA SER A 172 14.11 -10.20 -16.92
C SER A 172 12.88 -9.39 -16.49
N VAL A 173 12.85 -8.87 -15.27
CA VAL A 173 11.69 -8.14 -14.72
C VAL A 173 11.96 -6.63 -14.71
N SER A 174 13.12 -6.21 -14.22
CA SER A 174 13.52 -4.81 -14.13
C SER A 174 15.00 -4.63 -14.50
N PRO A 175 15.32 -4.35 -15.77
CA PRO A 175 16.70 -4.23 -16.24
C PRO A 175 17.43 -3.03 -15.68
N LYS A 176 16.73 -2.08 -15.03
CA LYS A 176 17.31 -0.89 -14.40
C LYS A 176 17.79 -1.13 -12.98
N LYS A 177 17.23 -2.11 -12.23
CA LYS A 177 17.61 -2.41 -10.85
C LYS A 177 18.96 -3.12 -10.78
N SER A 178 19.79 -2.74 -9.82
CA SER A 178 21.13 -3.31 -9.56
C SER A 178 21.31 -3.69 -8.09
N TRP A 179 22.24 -4.60 -7.81
CA TRP A 179 22.58 -5.00 -6.46
C TRP A 179 23.17 -3.84 -5.65
N GLU A 180 23.98 -2.98 -6.29
CA GLU A 180 24.53 -1.77 -5.67
C GLU A 180 23.41 -0.80 -5.29
N GLY A 181 22.40 -0.68 -6.16
CA GLY A 181 21.18 0.08 -5.85
C GLY A 181 20.45 -0.50 -4.65
N PHE A 182 20.22 -1.81 -4.61
CA PHE A 182 19.59 -2.47 -3.47
C PHE A 182 20.34 -2.21 -2.16
N LEU A 183 21.66 -2.33 -2.15
CA LEU A 183 22.46 -2.04 -0.96
C LEU A 183 22.38 -0.57 -0.54
N GLY A 184 22.39 0.37 -1.50
CA GLY A 184 22.21 1.78 -1.20
C GLY A 184 20.84 2.09 -0.58
N GLY A 185 19.77 1.47 -1.09
CA GLY A 185 18.44 1.55 -0.51
C GLY A 185 18.36 0.96 0.89
N LEU A 186 18.95 -0.23 1.07
CA LEU A 186 19.01 -0.91 2.37
C LEU A 186 19.67 -0.03 3.44
N ILE A 187 20.84 0.53 3.13
CA ILE A 187 21.56 1.42 4.06
C ILE A 187 20.69 2.64 4.39
N ALA A 188 20.07 3.26 3.39
CA ALA A 188 19.23 4.44 3.60
C ALA A 188 18.00 4.13 4.47
N ALA A 189 17.32 3.00 4.25
CA ALA A 189 16.18 2.57 5.06
C ALA A 189 16.60 2.26 6.52
N VAL A 190 17.70 1.56 6.71
CA VAL A 190 18.26 1.25 8.04
C VAL A 190 18.62 2.51 8.81
N VAL A 191 19.26 3.47 8.14
CA VAL A 191 19.60 4.77 8.76
C VAL A 191 18.35 5.55 9.11
N ALA A 192 17.35 5.64 8.20
CA ALA A 192 16.09 6.32 8.48
C ALA A 192 15.36 5.70 9.67
N THR A 193 15.29 4.38 9.75
CA THR A 193 14.68 3.66 10.88
C THR A 193 15.46 3.89 12.17
N GLY A 194 16.79 3.80 12.13
CA GLY A 194 17.63 4.02 13.31
C GLY A 194 17.52 5.44 13.88
N LEU A 195 17.33 6.44 13.01
CA LEU A 195 17.15 7.84 13.43
C LEU A 195 15.76 8.09 14.03
N LEU A 196 14.72 7.41 13.57
CA LEU A 196 13.33 7.64 14.01
C LEU A 196 12.92 6.77 15.19
N LEU A 197 13.31 5.49 15.20
CA LEU A 197 12.91 4.52 16.24
C LEU A 197 14.06 4.16 17.21
N GLY A 198 15.30 4.57 16.91
CA GLY A 198 16.47 4.14 17.64
C GLY A 198 17.20 2.97 16.97
N TRP A 199 18.53 2.91 17.19
CA TRP A 199 19.40 1.92 16.53
C TRP A 199 19.11 0.47 16.93
N GLU A 200 18.47 0.23 18.06
CA GLU A 200 18.05 -1.10 18.50
C GLU A 200 16.97 -1.70 17.57
N GLN A 201 16.22 -0.84 16.88
CA GLN A 201 15.13 -1.24 15.98
C GLN A 201 15.52 -1.13 14.50
N CYS A 202 16.78 -0.95 14.16
CA CYS A 202 17.26 -0.81 12.78
C CYS A 202 16.95 -2.05 11.91
N TYR A 203 16.71 -3.23 12.50
CA TYR A 203 16.27 -4.44 11.79
C TYR A 203 14.94 -4.24 11.04
N ILE A 204 14.06 -3.33 11.53
CA ILE A 204 12.81 -2.97 10.83
C ILE A 204 13.15 -2.33 9.48
N GLY A 205 14.18 -1.49 9.41
CA GLY A 205 14.65 -0.90 8.16
C GLY A 205 15.12 -1.94 7.14
N VAL A 206 15.73 -3.03 7.61
CA VAL A 206 16.11 -4.16 6.75
C VAL A 206 14.87 -4.83 6.16
N ILE A 207 13.86 -5.11 6.99
CA ILE A 207 12.60 -5.72 6.55
C ILE A 207 11.89 -4.82 5.54
N ILE A 208 11.80 -3.52 5.82
CA ILE A 208 11.18 -2.54 4.94
C ILE A 208 11.90 -2.50 3.59
N SER A 209 13.23 -2.43 3.58
CA SER A 209 14.00 -2.37 2.32
C SER A 209 13.81 -3.62 1.46
N ILE A 210 13.83 -4.80 2.08
CA ILE A 210 13.55 -6.06 1.38
C ILE A 210 12.13 -6.01 0.80
N ALA A 211 11.12 -5.72 1.62
CA ALA A 211 9.72 -5.70 1.19
C ALA A 211 9.47 -4.66 0.08
N ALA A 212 10.03 -3.44 0.20
CA ALA A 212 9.90 -2.40 -0.81
C ALA A 212 10.56 -2.81 -2.14
N THR A 213 11.78 -3.36 -2.10
CA THR A 213 12.51 -3.76 -3.30
C THR A 213 11.79 -4.88 -4.05
N TRP A 214 11.29 -5.91 -3.35
CA TRP A 214 10.55 -7.02 -3.96
C TRP A 214 9.12 -6.61 -4.36
N GLY A 215 8.46 -5.74 -3.59
CA GLY A 215 7.17 -5.16 -3.96
C GLY A 215 7.19 -4.41 -5.29
N ASP A 216 8.27 -3.68 -5.55
CA ASP A 216 8.49 -2.99 -6.83
C ASP A 216 8.79 -3.93 -8.02
N LEU A 217 9.13 -5.19 -7.75
CA LEU A 217 9.40 -6.20 -8.79
C LEU A 217 8.15 -7.03 -9.11
N PHE A 218 7.17 -7.02 -8.19
CA PHE A 218 5.91 -7.73 -8.31
C PHE A 218 4.93 -6.97 -9.20
#